data_320b45858060ea067565cb1458318c3f
#
_entry.id   320b45858060ea067565cb1458318c3f
#
_cell.length_a   1.000
_cell.length_b   1.000
_cell.length_c   1.000
_cell.angle_alpha   90.00
_cell.angle_beta   90.00
_cell.angle_gamma   90.00
#
_symmetry.space_group_name_H-M   'P 1'
#
loop_
_entity.id
_entity.type
_entity.pdbx_description
1 polymer ?
#
loop_
_entity_poly.entity_id
_entity_poly.type
_entity_poly.pdbx_seq_one_letter_code
_entity_poly.pdbx_strand_id
1 'polypeptide(L)'
;AGGESEIHYAPRPEHLNSFDVTHGGACMTLLDVVMATAARSVNQDMGVVTIEMKTSFMRPAKVTPGGRLTAKGRLMHRTKSMAFTEGTIYDEAGLACAHATGTFKYVNRAPDRATEAGIVHPQISTD
;
A
#
# COMPACT_ATOMS: atom_id res chain seq x y z
N ALA A 1 3.52 -10.73 -7.41
CA ALA A 1 2.90 -11.81 -8.18
C ALA A 1 2.51 -12.92 -7.23
N GLY A 2 1.42 -13.64 -7.55
CA GLY A 2 1.00 -14.76 -6.73
C GLY A 2 0.52 -14.38 -5.34
N GLY A 3 -0.03 -13.19 -5.18
CA GLY A 3 -0.55 -12.73 -3.90
C GLY A 3 0.48 -12.01 -3.06
N GLU A 4 1.64 -11.68 -3.64
CA GLU A 4 2.69 -10.95 -2.95
C GLU A 4 3.11 -9.74 -3.75
N SER A 5 3.59 -8.71 -3.04
CA SER A 5 4.11 -7.51 -3.68
C SER A 5 5.23 -6.93 -2.83
N GLU A 6 6.08 -6.16 -3.48
CA GLU A 6 7.17 -5.49 -2.80
C GLU A 6 7.41 -4.13 -3.46
N ILE A 7 7.53 -3.08 -2.66
CA ILE A 7 7.77 -1.73 -3.14
C ILE A 7 8.90 -1.11 -2.34
N HIS A 8 9.81 -0.44 -3.04
CA HIS A 8 10.89 0.32 -2.42
C HIS A 8 10.53 1.79 -2.49
N TYR A 9 10.71 2.49 -1.39
CA TYR A 9 10.26 3.87 -1.26
C TYR A 9 11.38 4.71 -0.65
N ALA A 10 11.79 5.75 -1.37
CA ALA A 10 12.80 6.69 -0.90
C ALA A 10 12.06 7.95 -0.42
N PRO A 11 11.96 8.17 0.91
CA PRO A 11 11.26 9.34 1.41
C PRO A 11 11.94 10.61 0.97
N ARG A 12 11.15 11.60 0.56
CA ARG A 12 11.64 12.94 0.26
C ARG A 12 11.55 13.78 1.53
N PRO A 13 12.24 14.92 1.57
CA PRO A 13 12.17 15.79 2.76
C PRO A 13 10.75 16.15 3.16
N GLU A 14 9.86 16.36 2.19
CA GLU A 14 8.47 16.70 2.50
C GLU A 14 7.68 15.53 3.11
N HIS A 15 8.22 14.32 3.06
CA HIS A 15 7.59 13.16 3.69
C HIS A 15 8.05 12.94 5.13
N LEU A 16 8.95 13.78 5.61
CA LEU A 16 9.53 13.61 6.94
C LEU A 16 8.85 14.57 7.92
N ASN A 17 8.75 14.16 9.17
CA ASN A 17 8.27 15.04 10.22
C ASN A 17 9.45 15.80 10.83
N SER A 18 9.20 16.55 11.92
CA SER A 18 10.23 17.37 12.55
C SER A 18 11.35 16.55 13.19
N PHE A 19 11.21 15.24 13.27
CA PHE A 19 12.22 14.33 13.80
C PHE A 19 12.95 13.58 12.70
N ASP A 20 12.77 13.98 11.45
CA ASP A 20 13.39 13.34 10.28
C ASP A 20 12.96 11.87 10.12
N VAL A 21 11.73 11.55 10.50
CA VAL A 21 11.15 10.24 10.25
C VAL A 21 9.98 10.39 9.28
N THR A 22 9.76 9.36 8.49
CA THR A 22 8.68 9.38 7.51
C THR A 22 7.33 9.54 8.21
N HIS A 23 6.52 10.48 7.70
CA HIS A 23 5.18 10.71 8.25
C HIS A 23 4.33 9.46 8.24
N GLY A 24 3.52 9.30 9.29
CA GLY A 24 2.60 8.17 9.36
C GLY A 24 1.66 8.10 8.18
N GLY A 25 1.21 9.26 7.67
CA GLY A 25 0.34 9.28 6.50
C GLY A 25 1.00 8.71 5.26
N ALA A 26 2.29 9.00 5.06
CA ALA A 26 3.04 8.44 3.94
C ALA A 26 3.18 6.92 4.10
N CYS A 27 3.44 6.45 5.31
CA CYS A 27 3.54 5.02 5.57
C CYS A 27 2.21 4.31 5.35
N MET A 28 1.10 4.93 5.75
CA MET A 28 -0.22 4.35 5.55
C MET A 28 -0.56 4.24 4.06
N THR A 29 -0.20 5.26 3.28
CA THR A 29 -0.41 5.21 1.84
C THR A 29 0.41 4.09 1.21
N LEU A 30 1.66 3.95 1.63
CA LEU A 30 2.53 2.90 1.11
C LEU A 30 1.99 1.51 1.45
N LEU A 31 1.50 1.34 2.67
CA LEU A 31 0.91 0.06 3.09
C LEU A 31 -0.36 -0.24 2.29
N ASP A 32 -1.21 0.76 2.07
CA ASP A 32 -2.42 0.58 1.28
C ASP A 32 -2.08 0.12 -0.13
N VAL A 33 -1.10 0.78 -0.76
CA VAL A 33 -0.71 0.45 -2.13
C VAL A 33 -0.13 -0.96 -2.22
N VAL A 34 0.74 -1.34 -1.28
CA VAL A 34 1.39 -2.66 -1.36
C VAL A 34 0.39 -3.78 -1.09
N MET A 35 -0.58 -3.55 -0.22
CA MET A 35 -1.63 -4.54 0.03
C MET A 35 -2.58 -4.64 -1.15
N ALA A 36 -2.97 -3.49 -1.72
CA ALA A 36 -3.84 -3.49 -2.90
C ALA A 36 -3.17 -4.21 -4.08
N THR A 37 -1.87 -3.97 -4.27
CA THR A 37 -1.12 -4.62 -5.33
C THR A 37 -1.07 -6.13 -5.13
N ALA A 38 -0.89 -6.58 -3.89
CA ALA A 38 -0.90 -8.00 -3.58
C ALA A 38 -2.27 -8.62 -3.89
N ALA A 39 -3.35 -7.93 -3.53
CA ALA A 39 -4.70 -8.41 -3.80
C ALA A 39 -4.95 -8.52 -5.31
N ARG A 40 -4.50 -7.53 -6.08
CA ARG A 40 -4.71 -7.51 -7.53
C ARG A 40 -3.85 -8.52 -8.27
N SER A 41 -2.75 -8.96 -7.68
CA SER A 41 -1.82 -9.84 -8.37
C SER A 41 -2.44 -11.19 -8.71
N VAL A 42 -3.48 -11.61 -8.00
CA VAL A 42 -4.17 -12.87 -8.27
C VAL A 42 -5.45 -12.70 -9.08
N ASN A 43 -5.83 -11.47 -9.40
CA ASN A 43 -7.03 -11.20 -10.18
C ASN A 43 -6.85 -9.86 -10.91
N GLN A 44 -6.00 -9.87 -11.92
CA GLN A 44 -5.57 -8.64 -12.59
C GLN A 44 -6.66 -7.99 -13.42
N ASP A 45 -7.73 -8.72 -13.73
CA ASP A 45 -8.84 -8.16 -14.48
C ASP A 45 -9.76 -7.31 -13.62
N MET A 46 -9.57 -7.33 -12.32
CA MET A 46 -10.40 -6.59 -11.39
C MET A 46 -9.60 -5.46 -10.77
N GLY A 47 -10.30 -4.39 -10.39
CA GLY A 47 -9.74 -3.39 -9.49
C GLY A 47 -10.06 -3.76 -8.06
N VAL A 48 -9.54 -2.99 -7.13
CA VAL A 48 -9.87 -3.17 -5.71
C VAL A 48 -10.16 -1.82 -5.09
N VAL A 49 -11.03 -1.84 -4.08
CA VAL A 49 -11.27 -0.67 -3.23
C VAL A 49 -11.01 -1.08 -1.80
N THR A 50 -10.45 -0.16 -1.03
CA THR A 50 -10.15 -0.40 0.38
C THR A 50 -11.44 -0.32 1.19
N ILE A 51 -11.74 -1.38 1.92
CA ILE A 51 -12.88 -1.39 2.82
C ILE A 51 -12.45 -0.98 4.22
N GLU A 52 -11.32 -1.52 4.66
CA GLU A 52 -10.83 -1.28 6.00
C GLU A 52 -9.32 -1.47 5.99
N MET A 53 -8.64 -0.67 6.80
CA MET A 53 -7.21 -0.84 7.00
C MET A 53 -6.88 -0.52 8.45
N LYS A 54 -6.13 -1.40 9.08
CA LYS A 54 -5.72 -1.25 10.46
C LYS A 54 -4.20 -1.27 10.52
N THR A 55 -3.60 -0.21 11.06
CA THR A 55 -2.15 -0.03 11.03
C THR A 55 -1.61 0.12 12.43
N SER A 56 -0.46 -0.52 12.66
CA SER A 56 0.31 -0.36 13.90
C SER A 56 1.68 0.18 13.54
N PHE A 57 2.11 1.20 14.26
CA PHE A 57 3.45 1.79 14.10
C PHE A 57 4.29 1.32 15.28
N MET A 58 5.37 0.59 14.97
CA MET A 58 6.17 -0.08 16.00
C MET A 58 7.48 0.64 16.29
N ARG A 59 8.01 1.35 15.30
CA ARG A 59 9.24 2.12 15.44
C ARG A 59 9.29 3.19 14.35
N PRO A 60 10.11 4.23 14.56
CA PRO A 60 10.23 5.29 13.55
C PRO A 60 10.75 4.74 12.22
N ALA A 61 10.18 5.23 11.13
CA ALA A 61 10.58 4.83 9.79
C ALA A 61 11.68 5.77 9.30
N LYS A 62 12.88 5.58 9.82
CA LYS A 62 14.03 6.42 9.49
C LYS A 62 14.86 5.80 8.38
N VAL A 63 15.36 6.66 7.51
CA VAL A 63 16.33 6.25 6.50
C VAL A 63 17.45 7.28 6.46
N THR A 64 18.66 6.83 6.09
CA THR A 64 19.75 7.76 5.84
C THR A 64 19.51 8.44 4.49
N PRO A 65 20.17 9.58 4.23
CA PRO A 65 20.03 10.22 2.92
C PRO A 65 20.34 9.24 1.80
N GLY A 66 19.41 9.14 0.85
CA GLY A 66 19.55 8.20 -0.25
C GLY A 66 19.11 6.78 0.08
N GLY A 67 18.72 6.51 1.31
CA GLY A 67 18.24 5.20 1.70
C GLY A 67 16.78 4.99 1.34
N ARG A 68 16.29 3.78 1.56
CA ARG A 68 14.93 3.41 1.17
C ARG A 68 14.25 2.56 2.24
N LEU A 69 12.95 2.73 2.31
CA LEU A 69 12.08 1.81 3.04
C LEU A 69 11.63 0.71 2.07
N THR A 70 11.38 -0.48 2.59
CA THR A 70 10.85 -1.57 1.81
C THR A 70 9.49 -1.94 2.36
N ALA A 71 8.48 -1.97 1.50
CA ALA A 71 7.15 -2.40 1.88
C ALA A 71 6.84 -3.72 1.20
N LYS A 72 6.32 -4.67 1.95
CA LYS A 72 5.93 -5.97 1.40
C LYS A 72 4.48 -6.22 1.75
N GLY A 73 3.72 -6.68 0.76
CA GLY A 73 2.32 -7.01 0.92
C GLY A 73 2.08 -8.47 0.61
N ARG A 74 1.08 -9.04 1.26
CA ARG A 74 0.74 -10.44 1.06
C ARG A 74 -0.76 -10.63 1.17
N LEU A 75 -1.31 -11.41 0.24
CA LEU A 75 -2.69 -11.83 0.30
C LEU A 75 -2.77 -13.02 1.24
N MET A 76 -3.53 -12.88 2.31
CA MET A 76 -3.67 -13.93 3.32
C MET A 76 -4.80 -14.88 2.97
N HIS A 77 -5.90 -14.32 2.45
CA HIS A 77 -7.09 -15.09 2.13
C HIS A 77 -7.95 -14.28 1.17
N ARG A 78 -8.66 -14.95 0.30
CA ARG A 78 -9.60 -14.24 -0.56
C ARG A 78 -10.88 -15.06 -0.72
N THR A 79 -11.98 -14.33 -0.91
CA THR A 79 -13.23 -14.90 -1.38
C THR A 79 -13.45 -14.42 -2.81
N LYS A 80 -14.59 -14.73 -3.38
CA LYS A 80 -14.90 -14.28 -4.72
C LYS A 80 -14.89 -12.75 -4.83
N SER A 81 -15.32 -12.04 -3.78
CA SER A 81 -15.48 -10.60 -3.83
C SER A 81 -14.53 -9.84 -2.91
N MET A 82 -13.85 -10.50 -2.00
CA MET A 82 -13.05 -9.83 -0.97
C MET A 82 -11.64 -10.39 -0.91
N ALA A 83 -10.70 -9.54 -0.52
CA ALA A 83 -9.32 -9.94 -0.29
C ALA A 83 -8.91 -9.48 1.10
N PHE A 84 -8.27 -10.37 1.85
CA PHE A 84 -7.74 -10.10 3.19
C PHE A 84 -6.24 -10.14 3.09
N THR A 85 -5.59 -9.02 3.41
CA THR A 85 -4.17 -8.81 3.13
C THR A 85 -3.44 -8.32 4.36
N GLU A 86 -2.12 -8.43 4.32
CA GLU A 86 -1.27 -7.76 5.30
C GLU A 86 -0.12 -7.10 4.57
N GLY A 87 0.45 -6.09 5.21
CA GLY A 87 1.60 -5.38 4.68
C GLY A 87 2.52 -4.97 5.81
N THR A 88 3.81 -4.87 5.51
CA THR A 88 4.81 -4.47 6.49
C THR A 88 5.81 -3.55 5.82
N ILE A 89 6.20 -2.51 6.55
CA ILE A 89 7.27 -1.61 6.10
C ILE A 89 8.51 -1.92 6.93
N TYR A 90 9.63 -2.10 6.24
CA TYR A 90 10.93 -2.37 6.85
C TYR A 90 11.86 -1.19 6.62
N ASP A 91 12.70 -0.90 7.59
CA ASP A 91 13.70 0.15 7.46
C ASP A 91 14.93 -0.39 6.71
N GLU A 92 15.98 0.45 6.61
CA GLU A 92 17.20 0.08 5.90
C GLU A 92 17.88 -1.15 6.49
N ALA A 93 17.73 -1.35 7.80
CA ALA A 93 18.35 -2.47 8.49
C ALA A 93 17.49 -3.74 8.41
N GLY A 94 16.33 -3.67 7.77
CA GLY A 94 15.44 -4.82 7.65
C GLY A 94 14.53 -5.03 8.85
N LEU A 95 14.42 -4.02 9.72
CA LEU A 95 13.56 -4.10 10.90
C LEU A 95 12.17 -3.55 10.57
N ALA A 96 11.13 -4.23 11.04
CA ALA A 96 9.76 -3.81 10.78
C ALA A 96 9.45 -2.52 11.53
N CYS A 97 8.96 -1.52 10.80
CA CYS A 97 8.58 -0.22 11.36
C CYS A 97 7.08 -0.10 11.54
N ALA A 98 6.33 -0.66 10.61
CA ALA A 98 4.88 -0.57 10.62
C ALA A 98 4.30 -1.82 10.02
N HIS A 99 3.12 -2.20 10.48
CA HIS A 99 2.42 -3.37 9.98
C HIS A 99 0.94 -3.04 9.87
N ALA A 100 0.31 -3.54 8.84
CA ALA A 100 -1.12 -3.32 8.64
C ALA A 100 -1.80 -4.59 8.16
N THR A 101 -3.08 -4.67 8.46
CA THR A 101 -3.97 -5.61 7.80
C THR A 101 -4.99 -4.77 7.03
N GLY A 102 -5.43 -5.28 5.90
CA GLY A 102 -6.38 -4.56 5.08
C GLY A 102 -7.37 -5.49 4.41
N THR A 103 -8.61 -5.02 4.32
CA THR A 103 -9.66 -5.73 3.62
C THR A 103 -10.01 -4.92 2.38
N PHE A 104 -10.02 -5.60 1.25
CA PHE A 104 -10.29 -4.97 -0.04
C PHE A 104 -11.44 -5.69 -0.71
N LYS A 105 -12.22 -4.94 -1.47
CA LYS A 105 -13.29 -5.51 -2.27
C LYS A 105 -12.88 -5.46 -3.73
N TYR A 106 -13.03 -6.59 -4.42
CA TYR A 106 -12.81 -6.63 -5.86
C TYR A 106 -13.97 -5.95 -6.57
N VAL A 107 -13.65 -5.09 -7.53
CA VAL A 107 -14.64 -4.35 -8.30
C VAL A 107 -14.28 -4.48 -9.78
N ASN A 108 -15.29 -4.37 -10.62
CA ASN A 108 -15.07 -4.43 -12.06
C ASN A 108 -14.25 -3.22 -12.50
N ARG A 109 -13.24 -3.46 -13.31
CA ARG A 109 -12.51 -2.38 -13.94
C ARG A 109 -13.32 -1.85 -15.09
N ALA A 110 -13.25 -0.54 -15.30
CA ALA A 110 -13.92 0.13 -16.39
C ALA A 110 -12.89 0.98 -17.13
N PRO A 111 -11.96 0.35 -17.87
CA PRO A 111 -10.86 1.10 -18.45
C PRO A 111 -11.30 2.22 -19.39
N ASP A 112 -12.34 1.99 -20.17
CA ASP A 112 -12.83 3.04 -21.08
C ASP A 112 -13.36 4.22 -20.31
N ARG A 113 -14.13 3.96 -19.26
CA ARG A 113 -14.66 5.02 -18.42
C ARG A 113 -13.55 5.77 -17.71
N ALA A 114 -12.57 5.05 -17.20
CA ALA A 114 -11.44 5.66 -16.52
C ALA A 114 -10.68 6.57 -17.48
N THR A 115 -10.49 6.12 -18.70
CA THR A 115 -9.83 6.90 -19.73
C THR A 115 -10.62 8.16 -20.05
N GLU A 116 -11.91 8.03 -20.23
CA GLU A 116 -12.76 9.16 -20.55
C GLU A 116 -12.83 10.17 -19.42
N ALA A 117 -12.93 9.69 -18.20
CA ALA A 117 -13.01 10.56 -17.05
C ALA A 117 -11.73 11.36 -16.90
N GLY A 118 -10.74 10.86 -17.47
CA GLY A 118 -9.48 11.51 -17.36
C GLY A 118 -8.86 11.33 -16.00
N ILE A 119 -9.73 10.87 -15.54
CA ILE A 119 -9.80 10.79 -14.53
C ILE A 119 -9.63 10.68 -13.44
N VAL A 120 -10.19 10.61 -13.39
CA VAL A 120 -10.26 10.71 -12.48
C VAL A 120 -9.68 10.52 -11.59
N HIS A 121 -9.66 10.61 -11.47
CA HIS A 121 -9.11 10.47 -10.85
C HIS A 121 -8.86 9.93 -9.99
N PRO A 122 -8.64 9.52 -10.18
CA PRO A 122 -8.53 8.94 -9.37
C PRO A 122 -8.26 9.01 -8.23
N GLN A 123 -8.32 9.42 -8.12
CA GLN A 123 -8.12 9.52 -7.28
C GLN A 123 -8.58 9.33 -6.32
N ILE A 124 -9.22 9.29 -6.39
CA ILE A 124 -9.62 9.05 -5.73
C ILE A 124 -9.83 8.42 -5.05
N SER A 125 -9.87 8.19 -5.15
CA SER A 125 -9.93 7.60 -4.68
C SER A 125 -9.73 7.05 -3.92
N THR A 126 -9.72 7.08 -3.97
CA THR A 126 -9.46 6.60 -3.36
C THR A 126 -9.57 6.36 -2.56
N ASP A 127 -9.71 6.41 -2.59
CA ASP A 127 -9.71 6.20 -2.04
C ASP A 127 -9.86 6.22 -1.56
#